data_b10a8fc7e7e5510f88cd7368e9c55064
#
_entry.id   b10a8fc7e7e5510f88cd7368e9c55064
#
_cell.length_a   1.000
_cell.length_b   1.000
_cell.length_c   1.000
_cell.angle_alpha   90.00
_cell.angle_beta   90.00
_cell.angle_gamma   90.00
#
_symmetry.space_group_name_H-M   'P 1'
#
loop_
_entity.id
_entity.type
_entity.pdbx_description
1 polymer ?
#
loop_
_entity_poly.entity_id
_entity_poly.type
_entity_poly.pdbx_seq_one_letter_code
_entity_poly.pdbx_strand_id
1 'polypeptide(L)'
;MTSVPAALAGKIDVSRETMQRLEAYVALVEKWQPRINLVSPNSLPQIWMRHVWDSAQLVPLIPPGTRRLLDVGSGGGFPGLVLAILCDVECHLVESDQRKAVFLSTVIRECGLTAQVHSSRIEALPDLDASVITARALAPLDRLLRLLEPQLTSGTRCLFLKGARAKAEIEAVGEMANMRHQLHPSLTNPDGFVIDLMVT
;
A
#
# COMPACT_ATOMS: atom_id res chain seq x y z
N MET A 1 11.22 -17.27 13.57
CA MET A 1 10.88 -17.37 12.12
C MET A 1 9.51 -16.75 11.95
N THR A 2 9.40 -15.74 11.14
CA THR A 2 8.14 -15.06 10.84
C THR A 2 7.40 -15.91 9.81
N SER A 3 6.29 -16.54 10.22
CA SER A 3 5.46 -17.35 9.33
C SER A 3 4.29 -16.53 8.79
N VAL A 4 3.79 -16.92 7.62
CA VAL A 4 2.55 -16.36 7.07
C VAL A 4 1.40 -16.61 8.07
N PRO A 5 0.65 -15.58 8.48
CA PRO A 5 -0.49 -15.76 9.37
C PRO A 5 -1.55 -16.70 8.80
N ALA A 6 -2.21 -17.47 9.66
CA ALA A 6 -3.24 -18.42 9.24
C ALA A 6 -4.35 -17.78 8.38
N ALA A 7 -4.72 -16.51 8.68
CA ALA A 7 -5.71 -15.74 7.92
C ALA A 7 -5.29 -15.47 6.46
N LEU A 8 -4.01 -15.52 6.15
CA LEU A 8 -3.43 -15.30 4.82
C LEU A 8 -2.93 -16.61 4.18
N ALA A 9 -2.83 -17.69 4.95
CA ALA A 9 -2.41 -18.99 4.45
C ALA A 9 -3.34 -19.46 3.31
N GLY A 10 -2.75 -19.88 2.19
CA GLY A 10 -3.49 -20.26 0.99
C GLY A 10 -4.06 -19.12 0.16
N LYS A 11 -3.98 -17.86 0.64
CA LYS A 11 -4.40 -16.68 -0.14
C LYS A 11 -3.24 -15.97 -0.81
N ILE A 12 -2.05 -16.11 -0.25
CA ILE A 12 -0.80 -15.61 -0.82
C ILE A 12 0.22 -16.74 -0.84
N ASP A 13 1.01 -16.77 -1.90
CA ASP A 13 2.18 -17.65 -1.98
C ASP A 13 3.43 -16.84 -1.65
N VAL A 14 4.21 -17.32 -0.66
CA VAL A 14 5.42 -16.65 -0.21
C VAL A 14 6.57 -17.65 -0.29
N SER A 15 7.31 -17.58 -1.38
CA SER A 15 8.52 -18.40 -1.56
C SER A 15 9.59 -18.05 -0.50
N ARG A 16 10.58 -18.92 -0.37
CA ARG A 16 11.72 -18.64 0.52
C ARG A 16 12.46 -17.34 0.11
N GLU A 17 12.63 -17.12 -1.18
CA GLU A 17 13.28 -15.93 -1.72
C GLU A 17 12.45 -14.66 -1.41
N THR A 18 11.13 -14.71 -1.63
CA THR A 18 10.21 -13.61 -1.29
C THR A 18 10.28 -13.28 0.20
N MET A 19 10.30 -14.30 1.07
CA MET A 19 10.45 -14.10 2.52
C MET A 19 11.79 -13.43 2.86
N GLN A 20 12.88 -13.83 2.24
CA GLN A 20 14.19 -13.19 2.45
C GLN A 20 14.19 -11.70 2.04
N ARG A 21 13.51 -11.34 0.95
CA ARG A 21 13.35 -9.94 0.54
C ARG A 21 12.52 -9.15 1.56
N LEU A 22 11.43 -9.73 2.08
CA LEU A 22 10.64 -9.09 3.16
C LEU A 22 11.45 -8.91 4.44
N GLU A 23 12.26 -9.90 4.84
CA GLU A 23 13.14 -9.81 6.00
C GLU A 23 14.21 -8.73 5.83
N ALA A 24 14.82 -8.64 4.65
CA ALA A 24 15.79 -7.60 4.32
C ALA A 24 15.14 -6.19 4.37
N TYR A 25 13.94 -6.05 3.83
CA TYR A 25 13.18 -4.80 3.91
C TYR A 25 12.86 -4.41 5.35
N VAL A 26 12.36 -5.34 6.17
CA VAL A 26 12.08 -5.08 7.60
C VAL A 26 13.34 -4.65 8.34
N ALA A 27 14.47 -5.31 8.12
CA ALA A 27 15.75 -4.93 8.73
C ALA A 27 16.19 -3.51 8.34
N LEU A 28 15.92 -3.09 7.08
CA LEU A 28 16.15 -1.71 6.66
C LEU A 28 15.22 -0.72 7.39
N VAL A 29 13.93 -1.05 7.55
CA VAL A 29 13.00 -0.20 8.32
C VAL A 29 13.53 -0.01 9.75
N GLU A 30 13.89 -1.08 10.44
CA GLU A 30 14.42 -1.02 11.82
C GLU A 30 15.69 -0.19 11.92
N LYS A 31 16.60 -0.33 10.95
CA LYS A 31 17.87 0.44 10.88
C LYS A 31 17.65 1.94 10.66
N TRP A 32 16.65 2.32 9.84
CA TRP A 32 16.40 3.72 9.49
C TRP A 32 15.43 4.41 10.44
N GLN A 33 14.54 3.68 11.10
CA GLN A 33 13.51 4.20 12.01
C GLN A 33 14.03 5.21 13.06
N PRO A 34 15.21 5.03 13.69
CA PRO A 34 15.72 6.00 14.66
C PRO A 34 16.08 7.38 14.07
N ARG A 35 16.25 7.45 12.74
CA ARG A 35 16.66 8.69 12.04
C ARG A 35 15.50 9.37 11.32
N ILE A 36 14.57 8.56 10.81
CA ILE A 36 13.37 9.04 10.13
C ILE A 36 12.17 8.21 10.60
N ASN A 37 11.07 8.87 10.87
CA ASN A 37 9.85 8.22 11.35
C ASN A 37 9.12 7.53 10.19
N LEU A 38 9.44 6.25 9.93
CA LEU A 38 8.87 5.45 8.85
C LEU A 38 7.53 4.83 9.25
N VAL A 39 7.45 4.34 10.49
CA VAL A 39 6.25 3.76 11.09
C VAL A 39 6.07 4.31 12.51
N SER A 40 4.86 4.19 13.05
CA SER A 40 4.63 4.57 14.46
C SER A 40 5.54 3.77 15.39
N PRO A 41 6.23 4.41 16.36
CA PRO A 41 7.06 3.70 17.32
C PRO A 41 6.32 2.56 18.04
N ASN A 42 5.04 2.74 18.33
CA ASN A 42 4.21 1.73 18.99
C ASN A 42 3.89 0.52 18.09
N SER A 43 3.99 0.66 16.76
CA SER A 43 3.74 -0.43 15.82
C SER A 43 5.01 -1.17 15.39
N LEU A 44 6.19 -0.60 15.64
CA LEU A 44 7.47 -1.20 15.26
C LEU A 44 7.70 -2.60 15.85
N PRO A 45 7.41 -2.88 17.16
CA PRO A 45 7.55 -4.23 17.70
C PRO A 45 6.65 -5.28 17.05
N GLN A 46 5.62 -4.84 16.34
CA GLN A 46 4.66 -5.69 15.64
C GLN A 46 4.71 -5.45 14.11
N ILE A 47 5.86 -5.04 13.58
CA ILE A 47 6.03 -4.59 12.19
C ILE A 47 5.51 -5.61 11.19
N TRP A 48 5.74 -6.89 11.44
CA TRP A 48 5.26 -7.97 10.59
C TRP A 48 3.75 -8.00 10.50
N MET A 49 3.03 -8.02 11.61
CA MET A 49 1.57 -8.08 11.61
C MET A 49 0.94 -6.75 11.16
N ARG A 50 1.44 -5.64 11.75
CA ARG A 50 0.83 -4.31 11.58
C ARG A 50 1.16 -3.64 10.25
N HIS A 51 2.22 -4.10 9.55
CA HIS A 51 2.67 -3.47 8.32
C HIS A 51 2.85 -4.47 7.19
N VAL A 52 3.66 -5.53 7.36
CA VAL A 52 3.94 -6.47 6.28
C VAL A 52 2.68 -7.27 5.91
N TRP A 53 2.09 -8.00 6.86
CA TRP A 53 0.92 -8.82 6.60
C TRP A 53 -0.35 -7.99 6.37
N ASP A 54 -0.44 -6.81 7.00
CA ASP A 54 -1.51 -5.85 6.74
C ASP A 54 -1.47 -5.35 5.28
N SER A 55 -0.29 -5.16 4.70
CA SER A 55 -0.13 -4.84 3.28
C SER A 55 -0.39 -6.05 2.38
N ALA A 56 0.10 -7.23 2.77
CA ALA A 56 0.00 -8.45 2.00
C ALA A 56 -1.44 -8.94 1.79
N GLN A 57 -2.37 -8.58 2.69
CA GLN A 57 -3.79 -8.92 2.52
C GLN A 57 -4.42 -8.31 1.26
N LEU A 58 -3.77 -7.31 0.62
CA LEU A 58 -4.24 -6.72 -0.64
C LEU A 58 -3.93 -7.61 -1.85
N VAL A 59 -2.96 -8.53 -1.78
CA VAL A 59 -2.54 -9.37 -2.91
C VAL A 59 -3.70 -10.09 -3.59
N PRO A 60 -4.64 -10.76 -2.87
CA PRO A 60 -5.77 -11.42 -3.51
C PRO A 60 -6.77 -10.47 -4.18
N LEU A 61 -6.70 -9.17 -3.88
CA LEU A 61 -7.58 -8.14 -4.44
C LEU A 61 -6.98 -7.47 -5.68
N ILE A 62 -5.69 -7.70 -5.96
CA ILE A 62 -5.04 -7.17 -7.16
C ILE A 62 -5.48 -8.00 -8.36
N PRO A 63 -6.06 -7.38 -9.42
CA PRO A 63 -6.50 -8.12 -10.60
C PRO A 63 -5.33 -8.86 -11.28
N PRO A 64 -5.54 -10.10 -11.74
CA PRO A 64 -4.56 -10.78 -12.58
C PRO A 64 -4.19 -9.93 -13.79
N GLY A 65 -2.90 -9.89 -14.14
CA GLY A 65 -2.41 -9.09 -15.27
C GLY A 65 -2.24 -7.60 -14.97
N THR A 66 -2.39 -7.16 -13.71
CA THR A 66 -2.02 -5.81 -13.28
C THR A 66 -0.55 -5.56 -13.64
N ARG A 67 -0.30 -4.59 -14.50
CA ARG A 67 1.06 -4.24 -14.94
C ARG A 67 1.68 -3.17 -14.04
N ARG A 68 0.89 -2.15 -13.66
CA ARG A 68 1.36 -1.00 -12.89
C ARG A 68 0.47 -0.73 -11.68
N LEU A 69 1.12 -0.53 -10.54
CA LEU A 69 0.51 -0.18 -9.27
C LEU A 69 1.08 1.16 -8.78
N LEU A 70 0.21 2.04 -8.32
CA LEU A 70 0.55 3.32 -7.74
C LEU A 70 0.28 3.30 -6.23
N ASP A 71 1.29 3.51 -5.41
CA ASP A 71 1.16 3.66 -3.96
C ASP A 71 1.34 5.12 -3.55
N VAL A 72 0.32 5.73 -2.97
CA VAL A 72 0.29 7.17 -2.71
C VAL A 72 0.45 7.48 -1.23
N GLY A 73 1.44 8.33 -0.93
CA GLY A 73 1.86 8.61 0.44
C GLY A 73 2.60 7.40 1.03
N SER A 74 3.52 6.83 0.27
CA SER A 74 4.15 5.54 0.56
C SER A 74 4.85 5.48 1.92
N GLY A 75 5.35 6.60 2.44
CA GLY A 75 5.94 6.68 3.77
C GLY A 75 7.09 5.71 3.97
N GLY A 76 6.91 4.74 4.85
CA GLY A 76 7.85 3.63 5.05
C GLY A 76 7.78 2.53 3.98
N GLY A 77 6.99 2.71 2.90
CA GLY A 77 6.83 1.75 1.81
C GLY A 77 5.67 0.75 1.99
N PHE A 78 4.73 1.06 2.87
CA PHE A 78 3.57 0.20 3.14
C PHE A 78 2.28 0.84 2.61
N PRO A 79 1.52 0.18 1.70
CA PRO A 79 1.69 -1.20 1.24
C PRO A 79 2.63 -1.38 0.04
N GLY A 80 3.03 -0.34 -0.68
CA GLY A 80 3.63 -0.41 -2.01
C GLY A 80 4.83 -1.34 -2.14
N LEU A 81 5.86 -1.25 -1.27
CA LEU A 81 7.04 -2.13 -1.34
C LEU A 81 6.72 -3.59 -1.01
N VAL A 82 5.77 -3.84 -0.10
CA VAL A 82 5.33 -5.22 0.18
C VAL A 82 4.68 -5.83 -1.06
N LEU A 83 3.85 -5.05 -1.74
CA LEU A 83 3.19 -5.50 -2.98
C LEU A 83 4.20 -5.67 -4.12
N ALA A 84 5.21 -4.81 -4.23
CA ALA A 84 6.30 -4.97 -5.19
C ALA A 84 7.15 -6.23 -4.93
N ILE A 85 7.23 -6.70 -3.67
CA ILE A 85 7.93 -7.94 -3.31
C ILE A 85 7.07 -9.18 -3.59
N LEU A 86 5.74 -9.08 -3.36
CA LEU A 86 4.82 -10.22 -3.43
C LEU A 86 4.19 -10.43 -4.80
N CYS A 87 4.12 -9.38 -5.62
CA CYS A 87 3.46 -9.39 -6.92
C CYS A 87 4.46 -9.05 -8.03
N ASP A 88 4.23 -9.61 -9.21
CA ASP A 88 4.98 -9.25 -10.43
C ASP A 88 4.34 -7.99 -11.07
N VAL A 89 4.53 -6.83 -10.42
CA VAL A 89 3.98 -5.54 -10.84
C VAL A 89 5.05 -4.46 -10.82
N GLU A 90 5.01 -3.53 -11.78
CA GLU A 90 5.77 -2.29 -11.71
C GLU A 90 5.13 -1.37 -10.66
N CYS A 91 5.84 -1.07 -9.57
CA CYS A 91 5.30 -0.26 -8.48
C CYS A 91 5.82 1.17 -8.52
N HIS A 92 4.92 2.15 -8.61
CA HIS A 92 5.21 3.57 -8.51
C HIS A 92 4.89 4.06 -7.10
N LEU A 93 5.90 4.55 -6.37
CA LEU A 93 5.80 4.99 -4.98
C LEU A 93 5.85 6.52 -4.95
N VAL A 94 4.79 7.17 -4.48
CA VAL A 94 4.73 8.64 -4.37
C VAL A 94 4.92 9.06 -2.92
N GLU A 95 5.99 9.80 -2.64
CA GLU A 95 6.34 10.28 -1.30
C GLU A 95 6.96 11.68 -1.38
N SER A 96 6.40 12.63 -0.65
CA SER A 96 6.83 14.02 -0.67
C SER A 96 7.99 14.35 0.29
N ASP A 97 8.19 13.54 1.35
CA ASP A 97 9.36 13.66 2.24
C ASP A 97 10.59 13.05 1.55
N GLN A 98 11.56 13.91 1.22
CA GLN A 98 12.78 13.51 0.51
C GLN A 98 13.58 12.43 1.26
N ARG A 99 13.61 12.45 2.60
CA ARG A 99 14.33 11.46 3.40
C ARG A 99 13.68 10.09 3.29
N LYS A 100 12.33 10.05 3.29
CA LYS A 100 11.57 8.82 3.05
C LYS A 100 11.74 8.33 1.61
N ALA A 101 11.74 9.23 0.63
CA ALA A 101 12.00 8.88 -0.77
C ALA A 101 13.40 8.23 -0.96
N VAL A 102 14.42 8.76 -0.28
CA VAL A 102 15.76 8.14 -0.26
C VAL A 102 15.73 6.75 0.39
N PHE A 103 14.98 6.58 1.48
CA PHE A 103 14.79 5.28 2.11
C PHE A 103 14.13 4.29 1.14
N LEU A 104 13.03 4.68 0.50
CA LEU A 104 12.32 3.83 -0.48
C LEU A 104 13.25 3.40 -1.63
N SER A 105 14.01 4.33 -2.19
CA SER A 105 15.01 4.04 -3.23
C SER A 105 16.10 3.08 -2.75
N THR A 106 16.47 3.16 -1.47
CA THR A 106 17.43 2.24 -0.87
C THR A 106 16.85 0.83 -0.80
N VAL A 107 15.61 0.68 -0.35
CA VAL A 107 14.94 -0.64 -0.30
C VAL A 107 14.80 -1.24 -1.69
N ILE A 108 14.37 -0.46 -2.69
CA ILE A 108 14.24 -0.92 -4.09
C ILE A 108 15.55 -1.52 -4.57
N ARG A 109 16.66 -0.80 -4.38
CA ARG A 109 17.99 -1.27 -4.80
C ARG A 109 18.44 -2.52 -4.04
N GLU A 110 18.34 -2.52 -2.71
CA GLU A 110 18.83 -3.62 -1.86
C GLU A 110 18.01 -4.91 -2.03
N CYS A 111 16.70 -4.77 -2.31
CA CYS A 111 15.81 -5.92 -2.52
C CYS A 111 15.63 -6.28 -4.01
N GLY A 112 16.23 -5.54 -4.95
CA GLY A 112 16.16 -5.81 -6.39
C GLY A 112 14.73 -5.75 -6.94
N LEU A 113 13.98 -4.67 -6.59
CA LEU A 113 12.56 -4.54 -6.94
C LEU A 113 12.35 -3.76 -8.24
N THR A 114 11.32 -4.12 -9.00
CA THR A 114 10.82 -3.36 -10.14
C THR A 114 9.89 -2.25 -9.62
N ALA A 115 10.47 -1.16 -9.15
CA ALA A 115 9.72 -0.04 -8.60
C ALA A 115 10.42 1.30 -8.86
N GLN A 116 9.63 2.38 -8.89
CA GLN A 116 10.11 3.74 -9.07
C GLN A 116 9.59 4.66 -7.96
N VAL A 117 10.45 5.54 -7.43
CA VAL A 117 10.06 6.55 -6.44
C VAL A 117 9.86 7.91 -7.11
N HIS A 118 8.70 8.51 -6.86
CA HIS A 118 8.38 9.88 -7.22
C HIS A 118 8.47 10.74 -5.95
N SER A 119 9.58 11.49 -5.81
CA SER A 119 9.80 12.40 -4.67
C SER A 119 9.05 13.72 -4.88
N SER A 120 7.72 13.65 -4.83
CA SER A 120 6.83 14.79 -5.08
C SER A 120 5.46 14.56 -4.42
N ARG A 121 4.60 15.56 -4.48
CA ARG A 121 3.17 15.39 -4.18
C ARG A 121 2.48 14.78 -5.38
N ILE A 122 1.41 13.98 -5.14
CA ILE A 122 0.66 13.30 -6.21
C ILE A 122 0.04 14.29 -7.19
N GLU A 123 -0.41 15.45 -6.70
CA GLU A 123 -1.04 16.49 -7.51
C GLU A 123 -0.08 17.13 -8.54
N ALA A 124 1.24 16.94 -8.36
CA ALA A 124 2.26 17.46 -9.29
C ALA A 124 2.66 16.44 -10.36
N LEU A 125 2.13 15.22 -10.31
CA LEU A 125 2.45 14.16 -11.27
C LEU A 125 1.43 14.09 -12.40
N PRO A 126 1.86 13.77 -13.62
CA PRO A 126 0.93 13.38 -14.69
C PRO A 126 0.22 12.08 -14.30
N ASP A 127 -0.78 11.70 -15.06
CA ASP A 127 -1.34 10.35 -14.98
C ASP A 127 -0.24 9.32 -15.23
N LEU A 128 -0.09 8.39 -14.28
CA LEU A 128 0.92 7.34 -14.32
C LEU A 128 0.41 6.03 -14.95
N ASP A 129 -0.82 6.04 -15.47
CA ASP A 129 -1.45 4.89 -16.12
C ASP A 129 -1.44 3.64 -15.22
N ALA A 130 -1.76 3.82 -13.96
CA ALA A 130 -1.81 2.75 -12.98
C ALA A 130 -3.23 2.16 -12.89
N SER A 131 -3.37 0.86 -13.16
CA SER A 131 -4.66 0.18 -13.05
C SER A 131 -5.05 -0.13 -11.59
N VAL A 132 -4.09 -0.12 -10.66
CA VAL A 132 -4.33 -0.29 -9.23
C VAL A 132 -3.68 0.86 -8.46
N ILE A 133 -4.45 1.48 -7.56
CA ILE A 133 -3.95 2.53 -6.66
C ILE A 133 -4.10 2.07 -5.22
N THR A 134 -3.05 2.21 -4.44
CA THR A 134 -3.06 1.90 -3.01
C THR A 134 -2.73 3.12 -2.17
N ALA A 135 -3.28 3.17 -0.95
CA ALA A 135 -2.91 4.15 0.05
C ALA A 135 -3.18 3.61 1.45
N ARG A 136 -2.38 4.08 2.42
CA ARG A 136 -2.57 3.80 3.83
C ARG A 136 -2.34 5.05 4.67
N ALA A 137 -3.30 5.38 5.56
CA ALA A 137 -3.20 6.47 6.54
C ALA A 137 -2.84 7.86 5.97
N LEU A 138 -3.11 8.11 4.68
CA LEU A 138 -2.75 9.37 4.01
C LEU A 138 -3.75 10.49 4.32
N ALA A 139 -5.04 10.23 4.10
CA ALA A 139 -6.12 11.21 4.28
C ALA A 139 -7.48 10.50 4.48
N PRO A 140 -8.54 11.20 4.96
CA PRO A 140 -9.91 10.72 4.85
C PRO A 140 -10.28 10.45 3.39
N LEU A 141 -11.27 9.55 3.17
CA LEU A 141 -11.60 9.03 1.83
C LEU A 141 -11.99 10.15 0.85
N ASP A 142 -12.79 11.11 1.28
CA ASP A 142 -13.24 12.25 0.46
C ASP A 142 -12.07 13.08 -0.05
N ARG A 143 -11.11 13.35 0.81
CA ARG A 143 -9.89 14.09 0.45
C ARG A 143 -8.98 13.24 -0.43
N LEU A 144 -8.86 11.95 -0.14
CA LEU A 144 -8.03 11.03 -0.91
C LEU A 144 -8.52 10.93 -2.35
N LEU A 145 -9.83 10.80 -2.57
CA LEU A 145 -10.41 10.76 -3.92
C LEU A 145 -10.15 12.04 -4.69
N ARG A 146 -10.26 13.22 -4.06
CA ARG A 146 -9.91 14.50 -4.70
C ARG A 146 -8.44 14.58 -5.09
N LEU A 147 -7.52 14.09 -4.23
CA LEU A 147 -6.09 14.08 -4.53
C LEU A 147 -5.75 13.15 -5.70
N LEU A 148 -6.51 12.08 -5.85
CA LEU A 148 -6.29 11.05 -6.86
C LEU A 148 -7.04 11.31 -8.17
N GLU A 149 -7.91 12.31 -8.24
CA GLU A 149 -8.75 12.57 -9.42
C GLU A 149 -7.99 12.50 -10.75
N PRO A 150 -6.77 13.09 -10.90
CA PRO A 150 -6.01 13.00 -12.15
C PRO A 150 -5.48 11.59 -12.49
N GLN A 151 -5.51 10.66 -11.54
CA GLN A 151 -5.03 9.29 -11.67
C GLN A 151 -6.19 8.28 -11.84
N LEU A 152 -7.44 8.76 -11.70
CA LEU A 152 -8.63 7.91 -11.74
C LEU A 152 -9.19 7.86 -13.16
N THR A 153 -9.02 6.71 -13.81
CA THR A 153 -9.58 6.43 -15.13
C THR A 153 -10.54 5.25 -15.04
N SER A 154 -11.42 5.09 -16.04
CA SER A 154 -12.32 3.92 -16.09
C SER A 154 -11.51 2.62 -16.00
N GLY A 155 -11.92 1.74 -15.10
CA GLY A 155 -11.22 0.50 -14.80
C GLY A 155 -10.14 0.61 -13.70
N THR A 156 -9.80 1.82 -13.23
CA THR A 156 -8.88 1.97 -12.08
C THR A 156 -9.50 1.36 -10.83
N ARG A 157 -8.75 0.49 -10.14
CA ARG A 157 -9.12 -0.08 -8.86
C ARG A 157 -8.31 0.55 -7.73
N CYS A 158 -9.00 1.04 -6.70
CA CYS A 158 -8.36 1.63 -5.53
C CYS A 158 -8.53 0.71 -4.31
N LEU A 159 -7.42 0.37 -3.66
CA LEU A 159 -7.38 -0.49 -2.48
C LEU A 159 -6.80 0.31 -1.30
N PHE A 160 -7.66 0.81 -0.43
CA PHE A 160 -7.25 1.68 0.67
C PHE A 160 -7.37 0.97 2.02
N LEU A 161 -6.23 0.84 2.71
CA LEU A 161 -6.17 0.33 4.07
C LEU A 161 -6.65 1.40 5.06
N LYS A 162 -7.75 1.12 5.75
CA LYS A 162 -8.43 2.03 6.67
C LYS A 162 -8.68 1.39 8.03
N GLY A 163 -8.82 2.21 9.06
CA GLY A 163 -9.20 1.78 10.41
C GLY A 163 -10.71 1.78 10.64
N ALA A 164 -11.12 1.80 11.90
CA ALA A 164 -12.50 1.71 12.36
C ALA A 164 -13.49 2.72 11.72
N ARG A 165 -12.97 3.85 11.23
CA ARG A 165 -13.81 4.89 10.59
C ARG A 165 -14.13 4.63 9.12
N ALA A 166 -13.69 3.52 8.53
CA ALA A 166 -13.88 3.23 7.10
C ALA A 166 -15.35 3.33 6.64
N LYS A 167 -16.29 2.78 7.43
CA LYS A 167 -17.72 2.87 7.13
C LYS A 167 -18.22 4.31 7.11
N ALA A 168 -17.90 5.08 8.15
CA ALA A 168 -18.28 6.48 8.23
C ALA A 168 -17.64 7.34 7.13
N GLU A 169 -16.41 7.00 6.70
CA GLU A 169 -15.76 7.68 5.57
C GLU A 169 -16.47 7.41 4.24
N ILE A 170 -16.98 6.20 4.02
CA ILE A 170 -17.78 5.86 2.83
C ILE A 170 -19.13 6.60 2.88
N GLU A 171 -19.81 6.58 4.02
CA GLU A 171 -21.09 7.30 4.21
C GLU A 171 -20.93 8.80 3.98
N ALA A 172 -19.84 9.39 4.46
CA ALA A 172 -19.55 10.83 4.28
C ALA A 172 -19.28 11.24 2.82
N VAL A 173 -18.75 10.34 2.00
CA VAL A 173 -18.57 10.60 0.56
C VAL A 173 -19.91 10.56 -0.19
N GLY A 174 -20.90 9.77 0.32
CA GLY A 174 -22.21 9.62 -0.31
C GLY A 174 -22.16 8.81 -1.62
N GLU A 175 -23.05 9.15 -2.57
CA GLU A 175 -23.08 8.50 -3.88
C GLU A 175 -21.84 8.88 -4.69
N MET A 176 -21.05 7.87 -5.01
CA MET A 176 -19.92 7.97 -5.93
C MET A 176 -20.41 7.58 -7.33
N ALA A 177 -20.92 8.57 -8.09
CA ALA A 177 -21.65 8.35 -9.34
C ALA A 177 -20.91 7.47 -10.37
N ASN A 178 -19.57 7.45 -10.33
CA ASN A 178 -18.72 6.71 -11.28
C ASN A 178 -17.85 5.67 -10.57
N MET A 179 -18.25 5.18 -9.38
CA MET A 179 -17.46 4.20 -8.63
C MET A 179 -18.36 3.16 -7.98
N ARG A 180 -17.95 1.90 -8.06
CA ARG A 180 -18.49 0.83 -7.23
C ARG A 180 -17.58 0.64 -6.04
N HIS A 181 -18.12 0.34 -4.87
CA HIS A 181 -17.32 0.07 -3.69
C HIS A 181 -17.67 -1.26 -3.03
N GLN A 182 -16.67 -1.87 -2.43
CA GLN A 182 -16.80 -3.01 -1.54
C GLN A 182 -15.95 -2.77 -0.29
N LEU A 183 -16.45 -3.19 0.87
CA LEU A 183 -15.73 -3.07 2.13
C LEU A 183 -15.34 -4.47 2.62
N HIS A 184 -14.05 -4.76 2.69
CA HIS A 184 -13.53 -6.02 3.21
C HIS A 184 -13.03 -5.82 4.64
N PRO A 185 -13.47 -6.65 5.62
CA PRO A 185 -12.83 -6.66 6.94
C PRO A 185 -11.35 -6.99 6.82
N SER A 186 -10.51 -6.29 7.59
CA SER A 186 -9.08 -6.57 7.62
C SER A 186 -8.80 -7.96 8.20
N LEU A 187 -7.85 -8.67 7.59
CA LEU A 187 -7.40 -9.99 8.05
C LEU A 187 -6.36 -9.90 9.18
N THR A 188 -5.86 -8.70 9.46
CA THR A 188 -4.75 -8.45 10.41
C THR A 188 -5.12 -7.54 11.56
N ASN A 189 -6.24 -6.80 11.44
CA ASN A 189 -6.71 -5.85 12.44
C ASN A 189 -8.24 -5.95 12.57
N PRO A 190 -8.79 -6.34 13.72
CA PRO A 190 -10.24 -6.51 13.89
C PRO A 190 -11.06 -5.23 13.66
N ASP A 191 -10.45 -4.06 13.88
CA ASP A 191 -11.10 -2.76 13.65
C ASP A 191 -10.76 -2.16 12.28
N GLY A 192 -10.00 -2.90 11.45
CA GLY A 192 -9.53 -2.44 10.16
C GLY A 192 -10.39 -2.91 9.00
N PHE A 193 -10.29 -2.19 7.89
CA PHE A 193 -10.96 -2.51 6.65
C PHE A 193 -10.07 -2.18 5.44
N VAL A 194 -10.32 -2.89 4.35
CA VAL A 194 -9.90 -2.47 3.01
C VAL A 194 -11.12 -1.88 2.31
N ILE A 195 -11.04 -0.61 1.94
CA ILE A 195 -12.00 0.00 1.01
C ILE A 195 -11.52 -0.31 -0.39
N ASP A 196 -12.32 -1.05 -1.13
CA ASP A 196 -12.08 -1.47 -2.50
C ASP A 196 -13.04 -0.70 -3.42
N LEU A 197 -12.48 0.19 -4.23
CA LEU A 197 -13.24 1.01 -5.17
C LEU A 197 -12.86 0.64 -6.60
N MET A 198 -13.85 0.65 -7.48
CA MET A 198 -13.67 0.47 -8.92
C MET A 198 -14.28 1.66 -9.65
N VAL A 199 -13.47 2.38 -10.42
CA VAL A 199 -13.95 3.45 -11.32
C VAL A 199 -14.66 2.80 -12.51
N THR A 200 -15.90 3.23 -12.79
CA THR A 200 -16.77 2.65 -13.86
C THR A 200 -16.80 3.51 -15.10
#